data_8698b39999a0bd39f5906e34e482ada1
#
_entry.id   8698b39999a0bd39f5906e34e482ada1
#
_cell.length_a   1.000
_cell.length_b   1.000
_cell.length_c   1.000
_cell.angle_alpha   90.00
_cell.angle_beta   90.00
_cell.angle_gamma   90.00
#
_symmetry.space_group_name_H-M   'P 1'
#
loop_
_entity.id
_entity.type
_entity.pdbx_description
1 polymer ?
#
loop_
_entity_poly.entity_id
_entity_poly.type
_entity_poly.pdbx_seq_one_letter_code
_entity_poly.pdbx_strand_id
1 'polypeptide(L)'
;MRNFRNAALASLLALASASDVVELSKDTFTDFVNTNDLVLAEFFAPWCGHCKALAPEYEEAATQLKEKNIKLAKVDCTAQTELCQSFGVEGYPTLKVFRGEDSPSPYTGQRKADAIVSYMTKQSMPAVSTLAKDTIEEFKTADKVVLVAFFDKDDKASNETFTSVANGLRDEYLFGAINDATVAKAEGVKQPAIVLYKSFDEGKDVFSEKFDKEAIEQFTKTAATPLVGEVGPETYAGYINAGIPLAYIFAETADEREELAKELKSVAEKHKGAINFATIDAKTFGQHGANLNLEVGKWPAFAIQDTTKNQKFPFDQDKKITKKAIGSYVDDFLAGKVEPSIKSEPIPEKQEGPVTVIVAHSYEAEVINNDKDVLVEFYAPWCGHCKALAPKYEELGALFSKNPEFAEKVTVAKVDATANDVPDEIQGFPTIKLFPAGKKDSPIDYSGSRTVEDLAKFIAENGSHKINAYEAEEAAADESDIPSQAPAATEKVKEAIIDEEDIEGHDEL
;
A
#
# COMPACT_ATOMS: atom_id res chain seq x y z
N MET A 1 68.41 -23.08 39.63
CA MET A 1 67.55 -21.94 39.70
C MET A 1 66.51 -22.08 38.56
N ARG A 2 65.30 -22.55 38.90
CA ARG A 2 64.26 -22.86 37.96
C ARG A 2 63.12 -21.88 38.16
N ASN A 3 62.90 -21.00 37.17
CA ASN A 3 61.80 -20.00 37.21
C ASN A 3 60.50 -20.69 36.81
N PHE A 4 59.54 -20.76 37.71
CA PHE A 4 58.16 -21.10 37.44
C PHE A 4 57.44 -19.82 36.98
N ARG A 5 56.98 -19.81 35.69
CA ARG A 5 56.05 -18.80 35.16
C ARG A 5 54.63 -19.31 35.41
N ASN A 6 53.93 -18.65 36.34
CA ASN A 6 52.51 -18.84 36.55
C ASN A 6 51.74 -18.24 35.38
N ALA A 7 51.12 -19.07 34.56
CA ALA A 7 50.11 -18.67 33.59
C ALA A 7 48.77 -18.68 34.29
N ALA A 8 48.25 -17.48 34.57
CA ALA A 8 46.86 -17.31 35.03
C ALA A 8 45.96 -17.45 33.83
N LEU A 9 45.20 -18.55 33.72
CA LEU A 9 44.05 -18.66 32.82
C LEU A 9 42.91 -17.78 33.38
N ALA A 10 42.63 -16.68 32.71
CA ALA A 10 41.41 -15.89 32.94
C ALA A 10 40.27 -16.61 32.19
N SER A 11 39.46 -17.35 32.95
CA SER A 11 38.20 -17.93 32.46
C SER A 11 37.21 -16.77 32.27
N LEU A 12 36.98 -16.33 31.04
CA LEU A 12 35.81 -15.51 30.68
C LEU A 12 34.57 -16.41 30.83
N LEU A 13 33.91 -16.32 31.98
CA LEU A 13 32.53 -16.76 32.11
C LEU A 13 31.67 -15.79 31.24
N ALA A 14 31.29 -16.21 30.05
CA ALA A 14 30.17 -15.65 29.35
C ALA A 14 28.94 -15.96 30.19
N LEU A 15 28.42 -14.96 30.91
CA LEU A 15 27.08 -15.01 31.47
C LEU A 15 26.12 -15.08 30.26
N ALA A 16 25.69 -16.31 29.96
CA ALA A 16 24.51 -16.50 29.11
C ALA A 16 23.32 -15.93 29.90
N SER A 17 22.93 -14.69 29.58
CA SER A 17 21.67 -14.14 30.08
C SER A 17 20.56 -15.08 29.59
N ALA A 18 19.82 -15.66 30.51
CA ALA A 18 18.66 -16.45 30.14
C ALA A 18 17.66 -15.52 29.41
N SER A 19 17.21 -15.92 28.22
CA SER A 19 16.22 -15.20 27.46
C SER A 19 14.94 -15.01 28.26
N ASP A 20 14.37 -13.82 28.27
CA ASP A 20 13.06 -13.52 28.84
C ASP A 20 11.93 -13.83 27.84
N VAL A 21 12.26 -14.13 26.57
CA VAL A 21 11.35 -14.64 25.54
C VAL A 21 11.26 -16.17 25.64
N VAL A 22 10.05 -16.69 25.83
CA VAL A 22 9.81 -18.13 25.98
C VAL A 22 9.66 -18.79 24.63
N GLU A 23 10.47 -19.79 24.32
CA GLU A 23 10.30 -20.59 23.10
C GLU A 23 9.24 -21.68 23.30
N LEU A 24 8.24 -21.72 22.42
CA LEU A 24 7.09 -22.61 22.52
C LEU A 24 7.05 -23.62 21.38
N SER A 25 6.63 -24.84 21.71
CA SER A 25 6.28 -25.90 20.76
C SER A 25 4.77 -26.14 20.74
N LYS A 26 4.31 -26.97 19.80
CA LYS A 26 2.91 -27.41 19.74
C LYS A 26 2.41 -27.98 21.09
N ASP A 27 3.27 -28.71 21.82
CA ASP A 27 2.90 -29.36 23.08
C ASP A 27 2.83 -28.40 24.27
N THR A 28 3.49 -27.22 24.18
CA THR A 28 3.57 -26.24 25.28
C THR A 28 2.76 -24.98 25.04
N PHE A 29 2.35 -24.71 23.80
CA PHE A 29 1.73 -23.46 23.39
C PHE A 29 0.39 -23.23 24.11
N THR A 30 -0.53 -24.18 23.99
CA THR A 30 -1.89 -24.07 24.54
C THR A 30 -1.88 -23.85 26.04
N ASP A 31 -1.10 -24.64 26.77
CA ASP A 31 -0.97 -24.49 28.23
C ASP A 31 -0.37 -23.14 28.61
N PHE A 32 0.63 -22.67 27.84
CA PHE A 32 1.28 -21.39 28.09
C PHE A 32 0.33 -20.19 27.89
N VAL A 33 -0.40 -20.15 26.78
CA VAL A 33 -1.31 -19.03 26.51
C VAL A 33 -2.55 -19.02 27.38
N ASN A 34 -3.00 -20.19 27.87
CA ASN A 34 -4.14 -20.33 28.76
C ASN A 34 -3.80 -20.09 30.24
N THR A 35 -2.53 -20.22 30.64
CA THR A 35 -2.09 -19.95 32.03
C THR A 35 -1.58 -18.53 32.25
N ASN A 36 -1.40 -17.75 31.18
CA ASN A 36 -0.97 -16.35 31.26
C ASN A 36 -2.06 -15.42 30.72
N ASP A 37 -2.43 -14.39 31.49
CA ASP A 37 -3.53 -13.48 31.16
C ASP A 37 -3.31 -12.75 29.84
N LEU A 38 -2.04 -12.50 29.47
CA LEU A 38 -1.66 -11.77 28.27
C LEU A 38 -0.30 -12.23 27.75
N VAL A 39 -0.27 -12.68 26.50
CA VAL A 39 0.95 -13.15 25.82
C VAL A 39 1.07 -12.49 24.45
N LEU A 40 2.25 -12.00 24.11
CA LEU A 40 2.62 -11.68 22.72
C LEU A 40 3.46 -12.84 22.18
N ALA A 41 3.03 -13.46 21.08
CA ALA A 41 3.76 -14.54 20.44
C ALA A 41 4.26 -14.13 19.06
N GLU A 42 5.57 -14.28 18.83
CA GLU A 42 6.22 -14.17 17.52
C GLU A 42 6.22 -15.53 16.83
N PHE A 43 5.66 -15.60 15.64
CA PHE A 43 5.78 -16.74 14.73
C PHE A 43 6.88 -16.40 13.72
N PHE A 44 7.99 -17.14 13.77
CA PHE A 44 9.20 -16.80 13.04
C PHE A 44 9.80 -17.98 12.25
N ALA A 45 10.78 -17.65 11.39
CA ALA A 45 11.67 -18.64 10.78
C ALA A 45 13.16 -18.24 11.01
N PRO A 46 14.07 -19.18 11.33
CA PRO A 46 15.48 -18.90 11.65
C PRO A 46 16.25 -18.19 10.52
N TRP A 47 15.85 -18.40 9.27
CA TRP A 47 16.45 -17.80 8.08
C TRP A 47 15.89 -16.42 7.74
N CYS A 48 14.79 -15.98 8.38
CA CYS A 48 14.11 -14.72 8.07
C CYS A 48 14.93 -13.50 8.54
N GLY A 49 15.30 -12.62 7.62
CA GLY A 49 16.06 -11.41 7.94
C GLY A 49 15.31 -10.42 8.84
N HIS A 50 13.99 -10.26 8.64
CA HIS A 50 13.14 -9.39 9.47
C HIS A 50 12.96 -9.93 10.88
N CYS A 51 12.91 -11.25 11.08
CA CYS A 51 12.88 -11.88 12.40
C CYS A 51 14.19 -11.64 13.15
N LYS A 52 15.34 -11.76 12.47
CA LYS A 52 16.65 -11.44 13.04
C LYS A 52 16.80 -9.99 13.48
N ALA A 53 16.19 -9.06 12.72
CA ALA A 53 16.18 -7.64 13.07
C ALA A 53 15.25 -7.35 14.25
N LEU A 54 14.14 -8.09 14.40
CA LEU A 54 13.21 -7.95 15.51
C LEU A 54 13.76 -8.56 16.81
N ALA A 55 14.53 -9.65 16.76
CA ALA A 55 14.95 -10.41 17.92
C ALA A 55 15.56 -9.58 19.08
N PRO A 56 16.49 -8.62 18.86
CA PRO A 56 17.01 -7.80 19.96
C PRO A 56 15.95 -6.89 20.59
N GLU A 57 15.08 -6.29 19.78
CA GLU A 57 13.99 -5.43 20.24
C GLU A 57 12.93 -6.23 21.03
N TYR A 58 12.67 -7.45 20.58
CA TYR A 58 11.71 -8.36 21.22
C TYR A 58 12.21 -8.84 22.58
N GLU A 59 13.51 -9.15 22.70
CA GLU A 59 14.15 -9.52 23.96
C GLU A 59 14.16 -8.37 24.96
N GLU A 60 14.50 -7.16 24.52
CA GLU A 60 14.46 -5.96 25.36
C GLU A 60 13.03 -5.67 25.85
N ALA A 61 12.03 -5.78 24.98
CA ALA A 61 10.64 -5.62 25.36
C ALA A 61 10.21 -6.70 26.38
N ALA A 62 10.63 -7.96 26.19
CA ALA A 62 10.32 -9.06 27.13
C ALA A 62 10.87 -8.78 28.53
N THR A 63 12.10 -8.27 28.62
CA THR A 63 12.74 -7.93 29.89
C THR A 63 11.97 -6.82 30.61
N GLN A 64 11.55 -5.77 29.90
CA GLN A 64 10.78 -4.67 30.49
C GLN A 64 9.36 -5.09 30.91
N LEU A 65 8.71 -5.96 30.12
CA LEU A 65 7.34 -6.43 30.36
C LEU A 65 7.25 -7.51 31.46
N LYS A 66 8.34 -8.19 31.76
CA LYS A 66 8.42 -9.20 32.82
C LYS A 66 7.97 -8.68 34.17
N GLU A 67 8.36 -7.44 34.53
CA GLU A 67 7.95 -6.80 35.78
C GLU A 67 6.45 -6.56 35.87
N LYS A 68 5.78 -6.44 34.72
CA LYS A 68 4.32 -6.27 34.60
C LYS A 68 3.58 -7.59 34.44
N ASN A 69 4.26 -8.74 34.57
CA ASN A 69 3.73 -10.08 34.34
C ASN A 69 3.14 -10.31 32.93
N ILE A 70 3.59 -9.56 31.95
CA ILE A 70 3.23 -9.74 30.54
C ILE A 70 4.30 -10.63 29.90
N LYS A 71 3.89 -11.70 29.21
CA LYS A 71 4.80 -12.69 28.64
C LYS A 71 5.00 -12.49 27.16
N LEU A 72 6.27 -12.57 26.73
CA LEU A 72 6.62 -12.67 25.31
C LEU A 72 7.09 -14.09 25.01
N ALA A 73 6.60 -14.63 23.89
CA ALA A 73 6.92 -15.97 23.43
C ALA A 73 7.28 -15.96 21.95
N LYS A 74 7.94 -17.02 21.49
CA LYS A 74 8.25 -17.23 20.08
C LYS A 74 8.02 -18.68 19.67
N VAL A 75 7.63 -18.88 18.40
CA VAL A 75 7.37 -20.19 17.80
C VAL A 75 8.18 -20.30 16.51
N ASP A 76 9.04 -21.30 16.40
CA ASP A 76 9.74 -21.60 15.15
C ASP A 76 8.81 -22.36 14.20
N CYS A 77 8.30 -21.67 13.18
CA CYS A 77 7.38 -22.24 12.20
C CYS A 77 8.02 -23.25 11.25
N THR A 78 9.35 -23.33 11.20
CA THR A 78 10.02 -24.38 10.44
C THR A 78 9.98 -25.73 11.17
N ALA A 79 9.93 -25.69 12.51
CA ALA A 79 9.78 -26.86 13.37
C ALA A 79 8.32 -27.14 13.76
N GLN A 80 7.47 -26.10 13.82
CA GLN A 80 6.09 -26.16 14.32
C GLN A 80 5.06 -25.77 13.23
N THR A 81 5.20 -26.32 12.02
CA THR A 81 4.42 -25.92 10.82
C THR A 81 2.91 -25.99 11.03
N GLU A 82 2.41 -27.10 11.61
CA GLU A 82 0.96 -27.28 11.85
C GLU A 82 0.40 -26.24 12.83
N LEU A 83 1.15 -25.92 13.89
CA LEU A 83 0.76 -24.88 14.85
C LEU A 83 0.68 -23.51 14.18
N CYS A 84 1.68 -23.14 13.37
CA CYS A 84 1.68 -21.86 12.66
C CYS A 84 0.53 -21.76 11.64
N GLN A 85 0.23 -22.86 10.93
CA GLN A 85 -0.90 -22.92 10.00
C GLN A 85 -2.24 -22.75 10.71
N SER A 86 -2.42 -23.36 11.89
CA SER A 86 -3.66 -23.24 12.67
C SER A 86 -3.97 -21.80 13.09
N PHE A 87 -2.94 -20.96 13.23
CA PHE A 87 -3.08 -19.53 13.52
C PHE A 87 -3.03 -18.64 12.26
N GLY A 88 -3.09 -19.19 11.05
CA GLY A 88 -3.13 -18.43 9.79
C GLY A 88 -1.86 -17.62 9.55
N VAL A 89 -0.68 -18.18 9.86
CA VAL A 89 0.62 -17.52 9.62
C VAL A 89 1.00 -17.70 8.16
N GLU A 90 0.96 -16.62 7.39
CA GLU A 90 1.28 -16.60 5.95
C GLU A 90 2.68 -16.03 5.64
N GLY A 91 3.32 -15.36 6.61
CA GLY A 91 4.63 -14.74 6.44
C GLY A 91 5.35 -14.50 7.77
N TYR A 92 6.64 -14.14 7.70
CA TYR A 92 7.48 -13.96 8.89
C TYR A 92 8.12 -12.58 8.97
N PRO A 93 8.24 -12.00 10.22
CA PRO A 93 7.59 -12.46 11.44
C PRO A 93 6.10 -12.07 11.46
N THR A 94 5.25 -12.95 11.99
CA THR A 94 3.87 -12.64 12.38
C THR A 94 3.80 -12.56 13.89
N LEU A 95 3.24 -11.47 14.43
CA LEU A 95 3.05 -11.28 15.87
C LEU A 95 1.56 -11.28 16.18
N LYS A 96 1.18 -12.04 17.23
CA LYS A 96 -0.20 -12.13 17.69
C LYS A 96 -0.28 -12.00 19.20
N VAL A 97 -1.33 -11.29 19.67
CA VAL A 97 -1.65 -11.13 21.09
C VAL A 97 -2.67 -12.16 21.50
N PHE A 98 -2.39 -12.88 22.57
CA PHE A 98 -3.24 -13.93 23.13
C PHE A 98 -3.78 -13.55 24.51
N ARG A 99 -5.07 -13.81 24.72
CA ARG A 99 -5.78 -13.81 26.02
C ARG A 99 -6.47 -15.17 26.18
N GLY A 100 -5.70 -16.25 26.24
CA GLY A 100 -6.14 -17.62 25.97
C GLY A 100 -5.98 -17.96 24.50
N GLU A 101 -6.35 -19.18 24.11
CA GLU A 101 -6.14 -19.70 22.75
C GLU A 101 -7.21 -19.26 21.74
N ASP A 102 -8.43 -18.98 22.19
CA ASP A 102 -9.63 -18.95 21.35
C ASP A 102 -9.74 -17.76 20.38
N SER A 103 -9.05 -16.65 20.59
CA SER A 103 -9.22 -15.45 19.76
C SER A 103 -7.97 -14.57 19.76
N PRO A 104 -6.87 -15.02 19.12
CA PRO A 104 -5.69 -14.18 19.00
C PRO A 104 -5.97 -12.97 18.10
N SER A 105 -5.57 -11.77 18.53
CA SER A 105 -5.58 -10.57 17.71
C SER A 105 -4.20 -10.30 17.09
N PRO A 106 -4.11 -9.73 15.87
CA PRO A 106 -2.83 -9.34 15.31
C PRO A 106 -2.21 -8.21 16.13
N TYR A 107 -0.90 -8.24 16.30
CA TYR A 107 -0.15 -7.10 16.79
C TYR A 107 0.04 -6.08 15.65
N THR A 108 -0.47 -4.88 15.81
CA THR A 108 -0.46 -3.81 14.79
C THR A 108 0.57 -2.72 15.06
N GLY A 109 1.30 -2.82 16.18
CA GLY A 109 2.31 -1.84 16.58
C GLY A 109 3.64 -1.98 15.83
N GLN A 110 4.54 -1.04 16.11
CA GLN A 110 5.90 -1.05 15.56
C GLN A 110 6.74 -2.17 16.18
N ARG A 111 7.68 -2.71 15.40
CA ARG A 111 8.60 -3.77 15.81
C ARG A 111 9.85 -3.22 16.55
N LYS A 112 9.61 -2.30 17.50
CA LYS A 112 10.60 -1.68 18.38
C LYS A 112 10.26 -1.96 19.84
N ALA A 113 11.27 -2.07 20.68
CA ALA A 113 11.09 -2.42 22.09
C ALA A 113 10.08 -1.52 22.81
N ASP A 114 10.26 -0.20 22.72
CA ASP A 114 9.38 0.78 23.35
C ASP A 114 7.93 0.69 22.87
N ALA A 115 7.74 0.47 21.56
CA ALA A 115 6.41 0.33 20.97
C ALA A 115 5.72 -0.95 21.42
N ILE A 116 6.44 -2.07 21.47
CA ILE A 116 5.94 -3.35 21.99
C ILE A 116 5.56 -3.21 23.48
N VAL A 117 6.41 -2.57 24.28
CA VAL A 117 6.14 -2.34 25.70
C VAL A 117 4.91 -1.47 25.90
N SER A 118 4.79 -0.36 25.18
CA SER A 118 3.64 0.54 25.25
C SER A 118 2.35 -0.19 24.84
N TYR A 119 2.36 -0.87 23.70
CA TYR A 119 1.22 -1.64 23.19
C TYR A 119 0.76 -2.71 24.19
N MET A 120 1.66 -3.55 24.63
CA MET A 120 1.32 -4.65 25.56
C MET A 120 0.90 -4.15 26.95
N THR A 121 1.43 -3.02 27.40
CA THR A 121 0.98 -2.35 28.63
C THR A 121 -0.47 -1.86 28.49
N LYS A 122 -0.84 -1.23 27.37
CA LYS A 122 -2.23 -0.84 27.08
C LYS A 122 -3.13 -2.07 27.06
N GLN A 123 -2.67 -3.15 26.42
CA GLN A 123 -3.42 -4.41 26.35
C GLN A 123 -3.65 -5.06 27.73
N SER A 124 -2.79 -4.84 28.71
CA SER A 124 -2.95 -5.37 30.08
C SER A 124 -3.96 -4.58 30.92
N MET A 125 -4.32 -3.36 30.53
CA MET A 125 -5.30 -2.54 31.23
C MET A 125 -6.73 -2.93 30.83
N PRO A 126 -7.75 -2.67 31.68
CA PRO A 126 -9.14 -2.75 31.25
C PRO A 126 -9.39 -1.77 30.10
N ALA A 127 -10.36 -2.09 29.21
CA ALA A 127 -10.69 -1.21 28.09
C ALA A 127 -10.98 0.24 28.54
N VAL A 128 -11.64 0.40 29.69
CA VAL A 128 -11.85 1.70 30.36
C VAL A 128 -11.35 1.59 31.80
N SER A 129 -10.33 2.36 32.16
CA SER A 129 -9.81 2.46 33.53
C SER A 129 -10.74 3.30 34.40
N THR A 130 -11.14 2.80 35.57
CA THR A 130 -11.87 3.59 36.54
C THR A 130 -10.94 4.57 37.22
N LEU A 131 -11.20 5.87 37.09
CA LEU A 131 -10.37 6.92 37.64
C LEU A 131 -10.97 7.56 38.86
N ALA A 132 -10.12 8.07 39.74
CA ALA A 132 -10.45 8.88 40.90
C ALA A 132 -9.72 10.22 40.85
N LYS A 133 -10.08 11.13 41.77
CA LYS A 133 -9.50 12.49 41.80
C LYS A 133 -7.97 12.51 41.97
N ASP A 134 -7.40 11.50 42.63
CA ASP A 134 -5.96 11.35 42.88
C ASP A 134 -5.22 10.63 41.75
N THR A 135 -5.92 9.92 40.87
CA THR A 135 -5.30 9.14 39.78
C THR A 135 -5.46 9.80 38.40
N ILE A 136 -6.38 10.76 38.25
CA ILE A 136 -6.67 11.37 36.93
C ILE A 136 -5.47 12.15 36.37
N GLU A 137 -4.70 12.85 37.23
CA GLU A 137 -3.56 13.67 36.76
C GLU A 137 -2.44 12.83 36.18
N GLU A 138 -2.16 11.66 36.79
CA GLU A 138 -1.19 10.70 36.26
C GLU A 138 -1.71 10.09 34.96
N PHE A 139 -3.00 9.75 34.89
CA PHE A 139 -3.62 9.15 33.72
C PHE A 139 -3.60 10.08 32.49
N LYS A 140 -3.77 11.40 32.66
CA LYS A 140 -3.73 12.39 31.56
C LYS A 140 -2.40 12.39 30.80
N THR A 141 -1.32 11.95 31.43
CA THR A 141 0.04 11.93 30.86
C THR A 141 0.58 10.52 30.65
N ALA A 142 -0.26 9.50 30.83
CA ALA A 142 0.16 8.10 30.72
C ALA A 142 0.51 7.69 29.28
N ASP A 143 0.00 8.41 28.26
CA ASP A 143 0.34 8.23 26.86
C ASP A 143 0.27 9.58 26.11
N LYS A 144 0.72 9.60 24.85
CA LYS A 144 0.65 10.77 23.97
C LYS A 144 -0.77 11.32 23.81
N VAL A 145 -1.75 10.40 23.77
CA VAL A 145 -3.18 10.69 23.68
C VAL A 145 -3.94 9.77 24.63
N VAL A 146 -4.74 10.36 25.49
CA VAL A 146 -5.65 9.62 26.39
C VAL A 146 -7.02 10.25 26.40
N LEU A 147 -8.07 9.42 26.52
CA LEU A 147 -9.46 9.87 26.59
C LEU A 147 -9.99 9.62 27.99
N VAL A 148 -10.63 10.65 28.57
CA VAL A 148 -11.31 10.53 29.85
C VAL A 148 -12.76 10.94 29.69
N ALA A 149 -13.67 10.00 29.97
CA ALA A 149 -15.08 10.28 30.02
C ALA A 149 -15.51 10.71 31.42
N PHE A 150 -16.33 11.73 31.49
CA PHE A 150 -16.95 12.27 32.70
C PHE A 150 -18.43 11.95 32.67
N PHE A 151 -18.88 11.02 33.52
CA PHE A 151 -20.26 10.57 33.56
C PHE A 151 -20.98 11.00 34.82
N ASP A 152 -22.31 11.16 34.73
CA ASP A 152 -23.17 11.11 35.89
C ASP A 152 -23.27 9.67 36.45
N LYS A 153 -23.48 9.54 37.75
CA LYS A 153 -23.47 8.22 38.43
C LYS A 153 -24.40 7.18 37.84
N ASP A 154 -25.54 7.61 37.23
CA ASP A 154 -26.57 6.73 36.73
C ASP A 154 -26.59 6.65 35.21
N ASP A 155 -25.65 7.30 34.52
CA ASP A 155 -25.57 7.31 33.03
C ASP A 155 -24.93 6.04 32.50
N LYS A 156 -25.66 4.94 32.54
CA LYS A 156 -25.24 3.64 32.04
C LYS A 156 -25.08 3.63 30.51
N ALA A 157 -25.99 4.30 29.80
CA ALA A 157 -26.02 4.26 28.33
C ALA A 157 -24.78 4.90 27.72
N SER A 158 -24.38 6.10 28.19
CA SER A 158 -23.18 6.76 27.74
C SER A 158 -21.90 5.96 28.09
N ASN A 159 -21.90 5.32 29.28
CA ASN A 159 -20.77 4.48 29.69
C ASN A 159 -20.65 3.21 28.82
N GLU A 160 -21.74 2.54 28.48
CA GLU A 160 -21.74 1.38 27.59
C GLU A 160 -21.26 1.76 26.17
N THR A 161 -21.73 2.89 25.64
CA THR A 161 -21.28 3.40 24.35
C THR A 161 -19.78 3.71 24.35
N PHE A 162 -19.30 4.44 25.37
CA PHE A 162 -17.88 4.76 25.51
C PHE A 162 -17.01 3.50 25.67
N THR A 163 -17.47 2.51 26.43
CA THR A 163 -16.79 1.23 26.62
C THR A 163 -16.71 0.46 25.29
N SER A 164 -17.77 0.51 24.47
CA SER A 164 -17.76 -0.11 23.13
C SER A 164 -16.71 0.54 22.22
N VAL A 165 -16.60 1.88 22.22
CA VAL A 165 -15.55 2.61 21.49
C VAL A 165 -14.16 2.23 22.01
N ALA A 166 -14.00 2.23 23.34
CA ALA A 166 -12.72 1.88 23.98
C ALA A 166 -12.25 0.47 23.61
N ASN A 167 -13.15 -0.51 23.55
CA ASN A 167 -12.81 -1.86 23.09
C ASN A 167 -12.31 -1.90 21.64
N GLY A 168 -12.85 -1.05 20.76
CA GLY A 168 -12.43 -0.98 19.36
C GLY A 168 -11.12 -0.23 19.14
N LEU A 169 -10.78 0.73 20.02
CA LEU A 169 -9.63 1.63 19.84
C LEU A 169 -8.54 1.48 20.91
N ARG A 170 -8.64 0.48 21.79
CA ARG A 170 -7.67 0.27 22.89
C ARG A 170 -6.25 -0.04 22.44
N ASP A 171 -6.08 -0.48 21.20
CA ASP A 171 -4.76 -0.72 20.62
C ASP A 171 -4.00 0.59 20.34
N GLU A 172 -4.77 1.66 20.10
CA GLU A 172 -4.22 2.98 19.76
C GLU A 172 -4.20 3.94 20.96
N TYR A 173 -5.26 3.95 21.80
CA TYR A 173 -5.45 4.93 22.87
C TYR A 173 -5.73 4.32 24.22
N LEU A 174 -5.46 5.10 25.29
CA LEU A 174 -5.90 4.78 26.64
C LEU A 174 -7.23 5.47 26.95
N PHE A 175 -8.13 4.74 27.60
CA PHE A 175 -9.46 5.20 27.98
C PHE A 175 -9.66 5.12 29.50
N GLY A 176 -10.14 6.20 30.09
CA GLY A 176 -10.52 6.27 31.48
C GLY A 176 -11.91 6.86 31.68
N ALA A 177 -12.54 6.56 32.79
CA ALA A 177 -13.83 7.12 33.17
C ALA A 177 -13.84 7.56 34.63
N ILE A 178 -14.53 8.66 34.91
CA ILE A 178 -14.70 9.22 36.25
C ILE A 178 -16.11 9.76 36.46
N ASN A 179 -16.67 9.48 37.66
CA ASN A 179 -18.04 9.89 38.04
C ASN A 179 -18.04 10.96 39.15
N ASP A 180 -17.07 11.89 39.09
CA ASP A 180 -16.90 12.95 40.08
C ASP A 180 -17.22 14.33 39.45
N ALA A 181 -18.36 14.90 39.80
CA ALA A 181 -18.80 16.22 39.33
C ALA A 181 -17.85 17.36 39.74
N THR A 182 -17.09 17.19 40.81
CA THR A 182 -16.10 18.23 41.22
C THR A 182 -14.89 18.24 40.33
N VAL A 183 -14.48 17.08 39.86
CA VAL A 183 -13.39 16.92 38.88
C VAL A 183 -13.86 17.41 37.52
N ALA A 184 -15.06 17.02 37.05
CA ALA A 184 -15.63 17.53 35.81
C ALA A 184 -15.70 19.06 35.76
N LYS A 185 -16.12 19.69 36.86
CA LYS A 185 -16.15 21.14 36.99
C LYS A 185 -14.75 21.76 36.96
N ALA A 186 -13.77 21.11 37.58
CA ALA A 186 -12.37 21.57 37.53
C ALA A 186 -11.80 21.51 36.12
N GLU A 187 -12.16 20.51 35.33
CA GLU A 187 -11.81 20.40 33.92
C GLU A 187 -12.59 21.34 32.99
N GLY A 188 -13.61 22.02 33.51
CA GLY A 188 -14.43 22.96 32.76
C GLY A 188 -15.47 22.26 31.86
N VAL A 189 -15.84 21.01 32.16
CA VAL A 189 -16.80 20.24 31.37
C VAL A 189 -18.10 19.98 32.14
N LYS A 190 -19.18 19.85 31.38
CA LYS A 190 -20.51 19.45 31.89
C LYS A 190 -20.72 17.98 31.54
N GLN A 191 -21.07 17.18 32.52
CA GLN A 191 -21.38 15.76 32.33
C GLN A 191 -22.69 15.54 31.53
N PRO A 192 -22.81 14.54 30.64
CA PRO A 192 -21.69 13.68 30.20
C PRO A 192 -20.79 14.41 29.19
N ALA A 193 -19.48 14.14 29.24
CA ALA A 193 -18.50 14.68 28.29
C ALA A 193 -17.30 13.75 28.18
N ILE A 194 -16.55 13.84 27.09
CA ILE A 194 -15.25 13.20 26.91
C ILE A 194 -14.20 14.32 26.75
N VAL A 195 -13.10 14.22 27.46
CA VAL A 195 -11.92 15.06 27.24
C VAL A 195 -10.81 14.17 26.68
N LEU A 196 -10.32 14.51 25.49
CA LEU A 196 -9.14 13.93 24.90
C LEU A 196 -7.95 14.82 25.31
N TYR A 197 -7.03 14.27 26.08
CA TYR A 197 -5.76 14.92 26.46
C TYR A 197 -4.68 14.46 25.50
N LYS A 198 -3.81 15.37 25.08
CA LYS A 198 -2.73 15.11 24.15
C LYS A 198 -1.49 15.94 24.49
N SER A 199 -0.29 15.41 24.18
CA SER A 199 0.99 16.06 24.47
C SER A 199 1.42 17.08 23.41
N PHE A 200 0.54 17.43 22.47
CA PHE A 200 0.80 18.32 21.35
C PHE A 200 -0.34 19.34 21.17
N ASP A 201 -0.12 20.31 20.30
CA ASP A 201 -1.05 21.39 19.95
C ASP A 201 -1.62 22.12 21.17
N GLU A 202 -2.94 22.18 21.33
CA GLU A 202 -3.64 22.85 22.43
C GLU A 202 -3.75 22.01 23.71
N GLY A 203 -3.20 20.80 23.72
CA GLY A 203 -3.14 19.91 24.88
C GLY A 203 -4.43 19.16 25.19
N LYS A 204 -5.61 19.65 24.78
CA LYS A 204 -6.88 18.94 24.96
C LYS A 204 -7.97 19.38 23.99
N ASP A 205 -8.87 18.44 23.68
CA ASP A 205 -10.14 18.66 23.00
C ASP A 205 -11.32 18.12 23.81
N VAL A 206 -12.50 18.68 23.65
CA VAL A 206 -13.69 18.29 24.42
C VAL A 206 -14.81 17.85 23.48
N PHE A 207 -15.37 16.68 23.73
CA PHE A 207 -16.59 16.18 23.12
C PHE A 207 -17.75 16.31 24.13
N SER A 208 -18.79 17.06 23.76
CA SER A 208 -19.97 17.32 24.59
C SER A 208 -21.28 17.10 23.84
N GLU A 209 -21.22 16.41 22.71
CA GLU A 209 -22.37 16.03 21.92
C GLU A 209 -23.06 14.78 22.47
N LYS A 210 -24.09 14.31 21.80
CA LYS A 210 -24.74 13.05 22.15
C LYS A 210 -23.74 11.91 22.01
N PHE A 211 -23.66 11.04 23.02
CA PHE A 211 -22.81 9.85 23.00
C PHE A 211 -23.35 8.86 21.97
N ASP A 212 -22.74 8.91 20.80
CA ASP A 212 -22.94 8.03 19.67
C ASP A 212 -21.60 7.43 19.29
N LYS A 213 -21.58 6.14 18.96
CA LYS A 213 -20.32 5.40 18.73
C LYS A 213 -19.51 6.02 17.61
N GLU A 214 -20.12 6.23 16.46
CA GLU A 214 -19.50 6.77 15.25
C GLU A 214 -19.00 8.20 15.47
N ALA A 215 -19.79 9.03 16.19
CA ALA A 215 -19.40 10.39 16.52
C ALA A 215 -18.18 10.44 17.46
N ILE A 216 -18.13 9.58 18.48
CA ILE A 216 -16.99 9.49 19.40
C ILE A 216 -15.74 8.95 18.68
N GLU A 217 -15.86 7.95 17.82
CA GLU A 217 -14.76 7.43 17.00
C GLU A 217 -14.20 8.50 16.06
N GLN A 218 -15.07 9.25 15.37
CA GLN A 218 -14.69 10.35 14.50
C GLN A 218 -14.01 11.49 15.27
N PHE A 219 -14.60 11.90 16.41
CA PHE A 219 -13.97 12.88 17.31
C PHE A 219 -12.58 12.42 17.73
N THR A 220 -12.44 11.16 18.17
CA THR A 220 -11.17 10.60 18.64
C THR A 220 -10.10 10.66 17.55
N LYS A 221 -10.41 10.18 16.35
CA LYS A 221 -9.48 10.20 15.21
C LYS A 221 -9.06 11.63 14.84
N THR A 222 -10.01 12.55 14.77
CA THR A 222 -9.74 13.95 14.41
C THR A 222 -8.93 14.68 15.49
N ALA A 223 -9.28 14.49 16.77
CA ALA A 223 -8.62 15.18 17.87
C ALA A 223 -7.24 14.59 18.22
N ALA A 224 -7.06 13.29 18.02
CA ALA A 224 -5.79 12.60 18.23
C ALA A 224 -4.74 12.87 17.13
N THR A 225 -5.16 13.39 15.98
CA THR A 225 -4.23 13.75 14.89
C THR A 225 -3.65 15.13 15.13
N PRO A 226 -2.31 15.30 15.11
CA PRO A 226 -1.68 16.63 15.21
C PRO A 226 -2.13 17.56 14.09
N LEU A 227 -2.25 18.85 14.36
CA LEU A 227 -2.59 19.86 13.34
C LEU A 227 -1.62 19.83 12.17
N VAL A 228 -0.32 19.77 12.46
CA VAL A 228 0.72 19.47 11.48
C VAL A 228 1.60 18.38 12.08
N GLY A 229 1.42 17.16 11.60
CA GLY A 229 2.19 16.01 12.07
C GLY A 229 3.42 15.76 11.21
N GLU A 230 3.94 14.52 11.25
CA GLU A 230 5.05 14.08 10.42
C GLU A 230 4.68 12.77 9.73
N VAL A 231 4.95 12.67 8.42
CA VAL A 231 4.81 11.45 7.63
C VAL A 231 6.12 10.67 7.69
N GLY A 232 5.99 9.43 8.15
CA GLY A 232 7.05 8.44 8.14
C GLY A 232 6.45 7.03 8.05
N PRO A 233 7.28 5.98 8.04
CA PRO A 233 6.81 4.58 7.94
C PRO A 233 5.76 4.21 9.00
N GLU A 234 5.80 4.87 10.13
CA GLU A 234 4.98 4.60 11.33
C GLU A 234 3.65 5.35 11.33
N THR A 235 3.59 6.51 10.69
CA THR A 235 2.43 7.42 10.72
C THR A 235 1.65 7.41 9.42
N TYR A 236 2.26 7.00 8.31
CA TYR A 236 1.67 7.03 6.98
C TYR A 236 0.34 6.28 6.89
N ALA A 237 0.29 5.05 7.44
CA ALA A 237 -0.93 4.25 7.44
C ALA A 237 -2.10 4.95 8.17
N GLY A 238 -1.81 5.67 9.27
CA GLY A 238 -2.80 6.44 10.01
C GLY A 238 -3.42 7.56 9.17
N TYR A 239 -2.59 8.29 8.41
CA TYR A 239 -3.08 9.34 7.50
C TYR A 239 -3.94 8.79 6.36
N ILE A 240 -3.53 7.66 5.75
CA ILE A 240 -4.30 7.01 4.68
C ILE A 240 -5.65 6.50 5.21
N ASN A 241 -5.65 5.86 6.37
CA ASN A 241 -6.86 5.31 6.99
C ASN A 241 -7.80 6.40 7.55
N ALA A 242 -7.35 7.64 7.66
CA ALA A 242 -8.20 8.76 8.06
C ALA A 242 -9.31 9.05 7.04
N GLY A 243 -9.16 8.63 5.77
CA GLY A 243 -10.17 8.77 4.72
C GLY A 243 -10.43 10.22 4.28
N ILE A 244 -9.53 11.14 4.60
CA ILE A 244 -9.55 12.54 4.16
C ILE A 244 -8.23 12.89 3.48
N PRO A 245 -8.20 13.95 2.64
CA PRO A 245 -6.97 14.36 1.95
C PRO A 245 -5.81 14.63 2.89
N LEU A 246 -4.59 14.38 2.40
CA LEU A 246 -3.34 14.65 3.12
C LEU A 246 -2.51 15.70 2.37
N ALA A 247 -2.19 16.80 3.06
CA ALA A 247 -1.28 17.84 2.61
C ALA A 247 0.14 17.53 3.11
N TYR A 248 1.05 17.28 2.17
CA TYR A 248 2.47 17.02 2.43
C TYR A 248 3.28 18.31 2.36
N ILE A 249 4.15 18.52 3.33
CA ILE A 249 5.09 19.62 3.41
C ILE A 249 6.50 19.02 3.37
N PHE A 250 7.11 18.98 2.19
CA PHE A 250 8.45 18.44 1.98
C PHE A 250 9.50 19.46 2.38
N ALA A 251 10.44 19.09 3.25
CA ALA A 251 11.64 19.87 3.54
C ALA A 251 12.79 18.96 4.01
N GLU A 252 14.04 19.35 3.73
CA GLU A 252 15.21 18.49 3.93
C GLU A 252 15.68 18.44 5.39
N THR A 253 15.58 19.57 6.11
CA THR A 253 16.09 19.67 7.48
C THR A 253 14.95 19.66 8.51
N ALA A 254 15.23 19.15 9.71
CA ALA A 254 14.27 19.16 10.80
C ALA A 254 13.84 20.60 11.18
N ASP A 255 14.79 21.55 11.22
CA ASP A 255 14.50 22.94 11.53
C ASP A 255 13.54 23.57 10.50
N GLU A 256 13.77 23.32 9.21
CA GLU A 256 12.90 23.82 8.14
C GLU A 256 11.49 23.19 8.21
N ARG A 257 11.41 21.88 8.53
CA ARG A 257 10.11 21.22 8.76
C ARG A 257 9.37 21.85 9.94
N GLU A 258 10.07 22.14 11.04
CA GLU A 258 9.48 22.79 12.21
C GLU A 258 9.01 24.22 11.91
N GLU A 259 9.81 25.01 11.17
CA GLU A 259 9.42 26.36 10.74
C GLU A 259 8.18 26.36 9.85
N LEU A 260 8.13 25.47 8.85
CA LEU A 260 6.98 25.34 7.95
C LEU A 260 5.74 24.83 8.69
N ALA A 261 5.90 23.90 9.63
CA ALA A 261 4.82 23.44 10.47
C ALA A 261 4.22 24.59 11.31
N LYS A 262 5.05 25.43 11.90
CA LYS A 262 4.61 26.64 12.63
C LYS A 262 3.90 27.64 11.72
N GLU A 263 4.46 27.90 10.52
CA GLU A 263 3.87 28.81 9.53
C GLU A 263 2.47 28.37 9.10
N LEU A 264 2.29 27.07 8.89
CA LEU A 264 1.05 26.49 8.38
C LEU A 264 0.05 26.04 9.46
N LYS A 265 0.44 26.06 10.75
CA LYS A 265 -0.41 25.60 11.86
C LYS A 265 -1.81 26.19 11.84
N SER A 266 -1.93 27.51 11.62
CA SER A 266 -3.23 28.18 11.59
C SER A 266 -4.07 27.86 10.33
N VAL A 267 -3.44 27.41 9.23
CA VAL A 267 -4.16 26.89 8.05
C VAL A 267 -4.71 25.50 8.39
N ALA A 268 -3.89 24.66 9.00
CA ALA A 268 -4.30 23.32 9.44
C ALA A 268 -5.43 23.38 10.49
N GLU A 269 -5.35 24.32 11.45
CA GLU A 269 -6.39 24.55 12.45
C GLU A 269 -7.72 24.95 11.81
N LYS A 270 -7.70 25.87 10.84
CA LYS A 270 -8.91 26.31 10.11
C LYS A 270 -9.62 25.13 9.39
N HIS A 271 -8.85 24.17 8.90
CA HIS A 271 -9.35 23.06 8.08
C HIS A 271 -9.30 21.70 8.77
N LYS A 272 -9.15 21.71 10.11
CA LYS A 272 -9.12 20.47 10.92
C LYS A 272 -10.33 19.59 10.62
N GLY A 273 -10.07 18.31 10.34
CA GLY A 273 -11.10 17.32 9.98
C GLY A 273 -11.53 17.31 8.52
N ALA A 274 -11.17 18.31 7.71
CA ALA A 274 -11.39 18.34 6.25
C ALA A 274 -10.15 17.91 5.45
N ILE A 275 -8.96 18.19 5.97
CA ILE A 275 -7.67 17.84 5.38
C ILE A 275 -6.62 17.72 6.50
N ASN A 276 -5.79 16.69 6.44
CA ASN A 276 -4.63 16.53 7.31
C ASN A 276 -3.42 17.25 6.75
N PHE A 277 -2.54 17.75 7.64
CA PHE A 277 -1.25 18.34 7.27
C PHE A 277 -0.13 17.56 7.92
N ALA A 278 0.93 17.28 7.17
CA ALA A 278 2.11 16.66 7.72
C ALA A 278 3.38 17.08 6.99
N THR A 279 4.45 17.28 7.74
CA THR A 279 5.80 17.40 7.19
C THR A 279 6.33 16.05 6.78
N ILE A 280 7.25 16.02 5.81
CA ILE A 280 7.95 14.82 5.38
C ILE A 280 9.43 15.16 5.16
N ASP A 281 10.31 14.27 5.64
CA ASP A 281 11.75 14.40 5.43
C ASP A 281 12.09 14.16 3.95
N ALA A 282 12.31 15.26 3.22
CA ALA A 282 12.61 15.21 1.80
C ALA A 282 13.98 14.60 1.49
N LYS A 283 14.92 14.59 2.46
CA LYS A 283 16.21 13.93 2.31
C LYS A 283 16.07 12.41 2.29
N THR A 284 15.20 11.87 3.13
CA THR A 284 14.97 10.42 3.27
C THR A 284 13.88 9.93 2.32
N PHE A 285 12.78 10.68 2.20
CA PHE A 285 11.57 10.27 1.50
C PHE A 285 11.22 11.16 0.30
N GLY A 286 12.15 12.00 -0.19
CA GLY A 286 11.89 12.93 -1.28
C GLY A 286 11.42 12.28 -2.58
N GLN A 287 11.78 11.02 -2.82
CA GLN A 287 11.28 10.26 -3.98
C GLN A 287 9.74 10.09 -3.97
N HIS A 288 9.10 10.15 -2.81
CA HIS A 288 7.64 10.16 -2.71
C HIS A 288 7.02 11.39 -3.41
N GLY A 289 7.77 12.49 -3.51
CA GLY A 289 7.35 13.69 -4.26
C GLY A 289 7.04 13.41 -5.73
N ALA A 290 7.77 12.48 -6.38
CA ALA A 290 7.48 12.06 -7.75
C ALA A 290 6.07 11.45 -7.89
N ASN A 291 5.60 10.72 -6.86
CA ASN A 291 4.24 10.17 -6.83
C ASN A 291 3.16 11.24 -6.69
N LEU A 292 3.55 12.45 -6.29
CA LEU A 292 2.68 13.61 -6.16
C LEU A 292 2.89 14.63 -7.29
N ASN A 293 3.59 14.22 -8.35
CA ASN A 293 3.94 15.04 -9.51
C ASN A 293 4.78 16.29 -9.18
N LEU A 294 5.61 16.18 -8.09
CA LEU A 294 6.61 17.19 -7.75
C LEU A 294 7.95 16.87 -8.42
N GLU A 295 8.69 17.92 -8.76
CA GLU A 295 10.10 17.82 -9.17
C GLU A 295 10.97 17.46 -7.98
N VAL A 296 11.54 16.25 -8.00
CA VAL A 296 12.36 15.72 -6.92
C VAL A 296 13.68 16.50 -6.83
N GLY A 297 14.04 16.91 -5.60
CA GLY A 297 15.24 17.70 -5.34
C GLY A 297 15.01 19.22 -5.34
N LYS A 298 13.80 19.68 -5.68
CA LYS A 298 13.39 21.09 -5.60
C LYS A 298 12.56 21.30 -4.33
N TRP A 299 13.24 21.48 -3.20
CA TRP A 299 12.64 21.64 -1.89
C TRP A 299 12.86 23.05 -1.31
N PRO A 300 11.97 23.54 -0.42
CA PRO A 300 10.76 22.89 0.07
C PRO A 300 9.63 22.86 -0.96
N ALA A 301 8.73 21.87 -0.84
CA ALA A 301 7.58 21.71 -1.71
C ALA A 301 6.31 21.34 -0.93
N PHE A 302 5.16 21.62 -1.55
CA PHE A 302 3.85 21.31 -0.99
C PHE A 302 2.98 20.59 -2.03
N ALA A 303 2.27 19.56 -1.60
CA ALA A 303 1.28 18.89 -2.43
C ALA A 303 0.13 18.34 -1.57
N ILE A 304 -1.06 18.26 -2.15
CA ILE A 304 -2.20 17.58 -1.54
C ILE A 304 -2.45 16.27 -2.31
N GLN A 305 -2.71 15.20 -1.56
CA GLN A 305 -3.19 13.94 -2.10
C GLN A 305 -4.61 13.67 -1.58
N ASP A 306 -5.56 13.50 -2.48
CA ASP A 306 -6.84 12.87 -2.16
C ASP A 306 -6.64 11.34 -2.26
N THR A 307 -6.46 10.70 -1.10
CA THR A 307 -6.15 9.27 -1.02
C THR A 307 -7.34 8.40 -1.39
N THR A 308 -8.56 8.91 -1.30
CA THR A 308 -9.79 8.19 -1.62
C THR A 308 -10.03 8.09 -3.12
N LYS A 309 -9.57 9.09 -3.88
CA LYS A 309 -9.69 9.17 -5.34
C LYS A 309 -8.36 8.94 -6.08
N ASN A 310 -7.27 8.74 -5.34
CA ASN A 310 -5.91 8.68 -5.85
C ASN A 310 -5.52 9.89 -6.72
N GLN A 311 -6.01 11.08 -6.36
CA GLN A 311 -5.75 12.33 -7.07
C GLN A 311 -4.65 13.14 -6.38
N LYS A 312 -3.87 13.85 -7.17
CA LYS A 312 -2.68 14.59 -6.75
C LYS A 312 -2.82 16.05 -7.14
N PHE A 313 -2.44 16.94 -6.23
CA PHE A 313 -2.55 18.37 -6.37
C PHE A 313 -1.24 19.03 -5.89
N PRO A 314 -0.18 19.07 -6.74
CA PRO A 314 1.06 19.75 -6.42
C PRO A 314 0.84 21.27 -6.41
N PHE A 315 1.40 21.93 -5.40
CA PHE A 315 1.53 23.38 -5.40
C PHE A 315 2.73 23.79 -6.25
N ASP A 316 2.63 24.88 -6.93
CA ASP A 316 3.68 25.43 -7.80
C ASP A 316 5.00 25.62 -7.00
N GLN A 317 6.02 24.83 -7.34
CA GLN A 317 7.31 24.81 -6.64
C GLN A 317 8.18 26.07 -6.89
N ASP A 318 7.78 26.96 -7.80
CA ASP A 318 8.43 28.28 -7.97
C ASP A 318 7.87 29.32 -7.00
N LYS A 319 6.79 29.00 -6.28
CA LYS A 319 6.18 29.86 -5.28
C LYS A 319 6.61 29.48 -3.88
N LYS A 320 6.80 30.50 -3.05
CA LYS A 320 7.13 30.28 -1.61
C LYS A 320 5.95 29.68 -0.86
N ILE A 321 6.24 28.68 -0.03
CA ILE A 321 5.30 28.16 0.95
C ILE A 321 5.13 29.20 2.05
N THR A 322 3.96 29.81 2.10
CA THR A 322 3.56 30.78 3.12
C THR A 322 2.13 30.52 3.56
N LYS A 323 1.78 30.90 4.77
CA LYS A 323 0.41 30.83 5.29
C LYS A 323 -0.64 31.34 4.29
N LYS A 324 -0.37 32.50 3.66
CA LYS A 324 -1.31 33.11 2.70
C LYS A 324 -1.45 32.27 1.43
N ALA A 325 -0.31 31.85 0.84
CA ALA A 325 -0.32 31.13 -0.44
C ALA A 325 -0.96 29.75 -0.29
N ILE A 326 -0.53 29.01 0.74
CA ILE A 326 -1.07 27.67 1.00
C ILE A 326 -2.50 27.73 1.53
N GLY A 327 -2.84 28.72 2.37
CA GLY A 327 -4.22 28.90 2.83
C GLY A 327 -5.19 29.12 1.69
N SER A 328 -4.84 30.00 0.71
CA SER A 328 -5.66 30.18 -0.50
C SER A 328 -5.73 28.91 -1.35
N TYR A 329 -4.62 28.21 -1.52
CA TYR A 329 -4.57 26.97 -2.30
C TYR A 329 -5.45 25.86 -1.71
N VAL A 330 -5.42 25.69 -0.39
CA VAL A 330 -6.24 24.73 0.34
C VAL A 330 -7.72 25.12 0.29
N ASP A 331 -8.04 26.42 0.41
CA ASP A 331 -9.42 26.91 0.25
C ASP A 331 -9.95 26.60 -1.17
N ASP A 332 -9.15 26.83 -2.22
CA ASP A 332 -9.54 26.53 -3.60
C ASP A 332 -9.61 25.02 -3.85
N PHE A 333 -8.71 24.20 -3.27
CA PHE A 333 -8.78 22.76 -3.35
C PHE A 333 -10.08 22.20 -2.72
N LEU A 334 -10.41 22.61 -1.50
CA LEU A 334 -11.62 22.17 -0.81
C LEU A 334 -12.90 22.66 -1.51
N ALA A 335 -12.81 23.78 -2.24
CA ALA A 335 -13.92 24.28 -3.06
C ALA A 335 -14.02 23.58 -4.45
N GLY A 336 -13.14 22.61 -4.76
CA GLY A 336 -13.12 21.90 -6.03
C GLY A 336 -12.69 22.73 -7.23
N LYS A 337 -11.90 23.79 -7.01
CA LYS A 337 -11.42 24.70 -8.07
C LYS A 337 -10.02 24.35 -8.58
N VAL A 338 -9.32 23.46 -7.87
CA VAL A 338 -7.99 23.00 -8.29
C VAL A 338 -8.17 21.70 -9.05
N GLU A 339 -7.70 21.67 -10.30
CA GLU A 339 -7.73 20.45 -11.10
C GLU A 339 -6.65 19.48 -10.64
N PRO A 340 -6.92 18.16 -10.64
CA PRO A 340 -5.90 17.15 -10.33
C PRO A 340 -4.76 17.21 -11.34
N SER A 341 -3.54 17.08 -10.86
CA SER A 341 -2.37 16.93 -11.72
C SER A 341 -2.30 15.51 -12.27
N ILE A 342 -2.14 15.40 -13.57
CA ILE A 342 -1.93 14.15 -14.30
C ILE A 342 -0.48 14.10 -14.77
N LYS A 343 0.26 13.08 -14.34
CA LYS A 343 1.59 12.81 -14.87
C LYS A 343 1.45 12.28 -16.29
N SER A 344 2.07 12.94 -17.24
CA SER A 344 2.05 12.55 -18.66
C SER A 344 3.36 12.89 -19.34
N GLU A 345 3.84 11.98 -20.17
CA GLU A 345 4.80 12.33 -21.21
C GLU A 345 4.16 13.27 -22.24
N PRO A 346 4.98 14.00 -23.01
CA PRO A 346 4.47 14.80 -24.12
C PRO A 346 3.75 13.91 -25.16
N ILE A 347 2.64 14.41 -25.70
CA ILE A 347 1.95 13.72 -26.81
C ILE A 347 2.92 13.62 -27.99
N PRO A 348 3.20 12.42 -28.55
CA PRO A 348 4.08 12.25 -29.70
C PRO A 348 3.58 13.08 -30.89
N GLU A 349 4.46 13.90 -31.50
CA GLU A 349 4.10 14.66 -32.70
C GLU A 349 3.77 13.74 -33.88
N LYS A 350 4.37 12.55 -33.92
CA LYS A 350 4.14 11.51 -34.93
C LYS A 350 4.24 10.14 -34.29
N GLN A 351 3.42 9.22 -34.76
CA GLN A 351 3.56 7.80 -34.45
C GLN A 351 4.63 7.20 -35.38
N GLU A 352 5.74 6.70 -34.80
CA GLU A 352 6.89 6.23 -35.57
C GLU A 352 6.76 4.76 -36.00
N GLY A 353 5.86 3.98 -35.39
CA GLY A 353 5.68 2.56 -35.61
C GLY A 353 4.22 2.16 -35.84
N PRO A 354 3.99 0.86 -36.03
CA PRO A 354 2.63 0.32 -36.21
C PRO A 354 1.84 0.23 -34.89
N VAL A 355 2.53 0.34 -33.75
CA VAL A 355 1.93 0.38 -32.41
C VAL A 355 1.79 1.82 -31.97
N THR A 356 0.57 2.24 -31.69
CA THR A 356 0.27 3.61 -31.23
C THR A 356 0.84 3.84 -29.82
N VAL A 357 1.70 4.83 -29.68
CA VAL A 357 2.19 5.25 -28.35
C VAL A 357 1.17 6.19 -27.73
N ILE A 358 0.62 5.77 -26.59
CA ILE A 358 -0.37 6.54 -25.83
C ILE A 358 0.35 7.14 -24.60
N VAL A 359 -0.03 8.38 -24.27
CA VAL A 359 0.38 9.07 -23.05
C VAL A 359 -0.88 9.45 -22.26
N ALA A 360 -0.75 9.80 -20.98
CA ALA A 360 -1.92 10.10 -20.15
C ALA A 360 -2.84 11.16 -20.76
N HIS A 361 -2.27 12.23 -21.34
CA HIS A 361 -3.06 13.29 -21.97
C HIS A 361 -3.75 12.89 -23.29
N SER A 362 -3.31 11.82 -23.96
CA SER A 362 -3.97 11.29 -25.16
C SER A 362 -4.88 10.08 -24.87
N TYR A 363 -4.85 9.55 -23.64
CA TYR A 363 -5.54 8.31 -23.28
C TYR A 363 -7.05 8.36 -23.53
N GLU A 364 -7.70 9.44 -23.10
CA GLU A 364 -9.12 9.63 -23.26
C GLU A 364 -9.55 9.60 -24.75
N ALA A 365 -8.78 10.29 -25.61
CA ALA A 365 -9.06 10.35 -27.04
C ALA A 365 -8.73 9.05 -27.79
N GLU A 366 -7.59 8.42 -27.43
CA GLU A 366 -7.07 7.26 -28.16
C GLU A 366 -7.66 5.93 -27.69
N VAL A 367 -8.09 5.84 -26.42
CA VAL A 367 -8.62 4.59 -25.87
C VAL A 367 -10.11 4.65 -25.65
N ILE A 368 -10.63 5.70 -25.03
CA ILE A 368 -12.00 5.77 -24.54
C ILE A 368 -12.94 6.36 -25.58
N ASN A 369 -12.63 7.56 -26.09
CA ASN A 369 -13.51 8.32 -26.98
C ASN A 369 -13.24 8.03 -28.46
N ASN A 370 -13.24 6.73 -28.84
CA ASN A 370 -13.17 6.32 -30.25
C ASN A 370 -14.00 5.07 -30.52
N ASP A 371 -14.30 4.81 -31.78
CA ASP A 371 -15.15 3.72 -32.25
C ASP A 371 -14.38 2.44 -32.64
N LYS A 372 -13.08 2.35 -32.29
CA LYS A 372 -12.23 1.20 -32.61
C LYS A 372 -12.16 0.24 -31.44
N ASP A 373 -11.88 -1.04 -31.69
CA ASP A 373 -11.36 -1.94 -30.69
C ASP A 373 -9.90 -1.55 -30.40
N VAL A 374 -9.55 -1.26 -29.15
CA VAL A 374 -8.20 -0.82 -28.79
C VAL A 374 -7.56 -1.84 -27.86
N LEU A 375 -6.47 -2.48 -28.31
CA LEU A 375 -5.64 -3.34 -27.47
C LEU A 375 -4.49 -2.50 -26.89
N VAL A 376 -4.41 -2.38 -25.57
CA VAL A 376 -3.39 -1.57 -24.90
C VAL A 376 -2.45 -2.46 -24.08
N GLU A 377 -1.14 -2.34 -24.34
CA GLU A 377 -0.08 -2.84 -23.46
C GLU A 377 0.31 -1.74 -22.47
N PHE A 378 0.10 -1.98 -21.19
CA PHE A 378 0.66 -1.19 -20.10
C PHE A 378 2.02 -1.79 -19.73
N TYR A 379 3.09 -1.04 -19.96
CA TYR A 379 4.45 -1.55 -19.79
C TYR A 379 5.31 -0.67 -18.89
N ALA A 380 6.48 -1.20 -18.50
CA ALA A 380 7.55 -0.46 -17.86
C ALA A 380 8.85 -0.65 -18.64
N PRO A 381 9.67 0.41 -18.90
CA PRO A 381 10.90 0.33 -19.70
C PRO A 381 11.96 -0.65 -19.16
N TRP A 382 11.98 -0.88 -17.86
CA TRP A 382 12.89 -1.80 -17.19
C TRP A 382 12.39 -3.24 -17.13
N CYS A 383 11.13 -3.51 -17.51
CA CYS A 383 10.51 -4.83 -17.41
C CYS A 383 11.05 -5.79 -18.49
N GLY A 384 11.67 -6.89 -18.07
CA GLY A 384 12.22 -7.90 -18.98
C GLY A 384 11.16 -8.60 -19.84
N HIS A 385 9.98 -8.89 -19.27
CA HIS A 385 8.87 -9.52 -20.00
C HIS A 385 8.27 -8.56 -21.05
N CYS A 386 8.22 -7.27 -20.79
CA CYS A 386 7.77 -6.26 -21.74
C CYS A 386 8.74 -6.17 -22.93
N LYS A 387 10.07 -6.16 -22.63
CA LYS A 387 11.12 -6.19 -23.68
C LYS A 387 11.03 -7.43 -24.58
N ALA A 388 10.69 -8.60 -24.01
CA ALA A 388 10.51 -9.84 -24.77
C ALA A 388 9.22 -9.84 -25.60
N LEU A 389 8.18 -9.12 -25.16
CA LEU A 389 6.92 -8.97 -25.89
C LEU A 389 7.02 -7.94 -27.02
N ALA A 390 7.78 -6.87 -26.84
CA ALA A 390 7.83 -5.73 -27.76
C ALA A 390 7.95 -6.08 -29.25
N PRO A 391 8.87 -6.98 -29.73
CA PRO A 391 8.95 -7.31 -31.15
C PRO A 391 7.69 -7.98 -31.68
N LYS A 392 7.04 -8.85 -30.90
CA LYS A 392 5.79 -9.50 -31.27
C LYS A 392 4.61 -8.52 -31.28
N TYR A 393 4.63 -7.56 -30.35
CA TYR A 393 3.60 -6.54 -30.26
C TYR A 393 3.69 -5.54 -31.43
N GLU A 394 4.91 -5.20 -31.89
CA GLU A 394 5.13 -4.43 -33.12
C GLU A 394 4.66 -5.20 -34.36
N GLU A 395 4.91 -6.52 -34.44
CA GLU A 395 4.41 -7.39 -35.50
C GLU A 395 2.88 -7.42 -35.52
N LEU A 396 2.25 -7.60 -34.35
CA LEU A 396 0.79 -7.51 -34.22
C LEU A 396 0.26 -6.15 -34.70
N GLY A 397 0.86 -5.05 -34.28
CA GLY A 397 0.50 -3.71 -34.73
C GLY A 397 0.59 -3.58 -36.26
N ALA A 398 1.64 -4.17 -36.86
CA ALA A 398 1.83 -4.15 -38.31
C ALA A 398 0.73 -4.94 -39.08
N LEU A 399 0.24 -6.07 -38.54
CA LEU A 399 -0.86 -6.82 -39.14
C LEU A 399 -2.13 -5.97 -39.30
N PHE A 400 -2.48 -5.21 -38.26
CA PHE A 400 -3.67 -4.35 -38.30
C PHE A 400 -3.45 -3.06 -39.09
N SER A 401 -2.27 -2.43 -38.99
CA SER A 401 -2.02 -1.12 -39.63
C SER A 401 -1.76 -1.18 -41.12
N LYS A 402 -1.25 -2.32 -41.66
CA LYS A 402 -1.02 -2.51 -43.11
C LYS A 402 -2.29 -2.56 -43.94
N ASN A 403 -3.39 -3.08 -43.38
CA ASN A 403 -4.67 -3.11 -44.05
C ASN A 403 -5.53 -1.91 -43.62
N PRO A 404 -5.86 -0.96 -44.53
CA PRO A 404 -6.65 0.21 -44.18
C PRO A 404 -8.00 -0.12 -43.55
N GLU A 405 -8.67 -1.18 -43.97
CA GLU A 405 -9.97 -1.63 -43.45
C GLU A 405 -9.83 -2.06 -41.95
N PHE A 406 -8.73 -2.74 -41.62
CA PHE A 406 -8.47 -3.15 -40.24
C PHE A 406 -8.02 -1.96 -39.37
N ALA A 407 -7.19 -1.09 -39.93
CA ALA A 407 -6.69 0.11 -39.24
C ALA A 407 -7.80 1.11 -38.85
N GLU A 408 -8.92 1.13 -39.61
CA GLU A 408 -10.10 1.93 -39.26
C GLU A 408 -10.90 1.35 -38.08
N LYS A 409 -10.73 0.05 -37.77
CA LYS A 409 -11.56 -0.69 -36.80
C LYS A 409 -10.79 -1.14 -35.54
N VAL A 410 -9.48 -1.33 -35.65
CA VAL A 410 -8.65 -1.84 -34.54
C VAL A 410 -7.40 -0.98 -34.40
N THR A 411 -7.05 -0.66 -33.17
CA THR A 411 -5.79 -0.02 -32.79
C THR A 411 -5.02 -0.90 -31.81
N VAL A 412 -3.76 -1.19 -32.14
CA VAL A 412 -2.81 -1.80 -31.20
C VAL A 412 -1.96 -0.68 -30.61
N ALA A 413 -1.97 -0.55 -29.29
CA ALA A 413 -1.38 0.59 -28.59
C ALA A 413 -0.56 0.18 -27.37
N LYS A 414 0.34 1.05 -26.92
CA LYS A 414 1.14 0.86 -25.71
C LYS A 414 1.27 2.15 -24.93
N VAL A 415 1.39 2.03 -23.61
CA VAL A 415 1.60 3.16 -22.69
C VAL A 415 2.64 2.78 -21.62
N ASP A 416 3.64 3.63 -21.41
CA ASP A 416 4.53 3.54 -20.26
C ASP A 416 3.77 3.97 -19.00
N ALA A 417 3.27 3.01 -18.25
CA ALA A 417 2.51 3.27 -17.03
C ALA A 417 3.40 3.71 -15.85
N THR A 418 4.71 3.80 -16.03
CA THR A 418 5.63 4.41 -15.04
C THR A 418 5.82 5.90 -15.26
N ALA A 419 5.59 6.39 -16.47
CA ALA A 419 5.73 7.78 -16.88
C ALA A 419 4.38 8.50 -17.09
N ASN A 420 3.29 7.73 -17.15
CA ASN A 420 1.94 8.24 -17.42
C ASN A 420 0.95 7.75 -16.35
N ASP A 421 0.17 8.66 -15.79
CA ASP A 421 -0.98 8.31 -14.94
C ASP A 421 -2.11 7.79 -15.84
N VAL A 422 -2.49 6.53 -15.66
CA VAL A 422 -3.59 5.89 -16.40
C VAL A 422 -4.75 5.62 -15.46
N PRO A 423 -6.01 5.62 -15.94
CA PRO A 423 -7.17 5.38 -15.08
C PRO A 423 -7.28 3.92 -14.64
N ASP A 424 -6.58 3.00 -15.32
CA ASP A 424 -6.61 1.58 -15.03
C ASP A 424 -5.72 1.20 -13.85
N GLU A 425 -6.19 0.26 -13.04
CA GLU A 425 -5.37 -0.35 -12.00
C GLU A 425 -4.40 -1.36 -12.64
N ILE A 426 -3.08 -1.09 -12.50
CA ILE A 426 -2.00 -1.92 -13.04
C ILE A 426 -1.25 -2.60 -11.90
N GLN A 427 -1.50 -3.90 -11.71
CA GLN A 427 -0.87 -4.69 -10.64
C GLN A 427 0.50 -5.26 -11.02
N GLY A 428 0.87 -5.24 -12.31
CA GLY A 428 2.14 -5.78 -12.80
C GLY A 428 2.39 -5.53 -14.28
N PHE A 429 3.60 -5.82 -14.76
CA PHE A 429 4.02 -5.56 -16.14
C PHE A 429 4.47 -6.84 -16.88
N PRO A 430 4.11 -6.99 -18.18
CA PRO A 430 3.12 -6.20 -18.90
C PRO A 430 1.69 -6.59 -18.48
N THR A 431 0.79 -5.62 -18.42
CA THR A 431 -0.66 -5.83 -18.41
C THR A 431 -1.19 -5.51 -19.80
N ILE A 432 -2.06 -6.36 -20.36
CA ILE A 432 -2.65 -6.15 -21.67
C ILE A 432 -4.16 -6.17 -21.51
N LYS A 433 -4.83 -5.12 -22.01
CA LYS A 433 -6.29 -4.98 -21.95
C LYS A 433 -6.86 -4.63 -23.31
N LEU A 434 -8.00 -5.25 -23.65
CA LEU A 434 -8.78 -4.88 -24.83
C LEU A 434 -9.94 -3.99 -24.39
N PHE A 435 -10.09 -2.85 -25.06
CA PHE A 435 -11.19 -1.90 -24.93
C PHE A 435 -12.10 -2.01 -26.16
N PRO A 436 -13.17 -2.83 -26.13
CA PRO A 436 -14.03 -3.03 -27.30
C PRO A 436 -14.80 -1.75 -27.69
N ALA A 437 -14.99 -1.52 -28.96
CA ALA A 437 -15.81 -0.43 -29.48
C ALA A 437 -17.22 -0.46 -28.87
N GLY A 438 -17.67 0.70 -28.35
CA GLY A 438 -18.98 0.85 -27.70
C GLY A 438 -19.11 0.20 -26.32
N LYS A 439 -18.01 -0.34 -25.73
CA LYS A 439 -17.95 -0.94 -24.38
C LYS A 439 -16.66 -0.60 -23.66
N LYS A 440 -16.21 0.64 -23.80
CA LYS A 440 -14.90 1.10 -23.28
C LYS A 440 -14.80 1.12 -21.76
N ASP A 441 -15.91 1.19 -21.06
CA ASP A 441 -16.05 1.15 -19.60
C ASP A 441 -15.87 -0.26 -19.00
N SER A 442 -15.76 -1.27 -19.85
CA SER A 442 -15.65 -2.68 -19.45
C SER A 442 -14.50 -3.36 -20.21
N PRO A 443 -13.23 -2.94 -19.97
CA PRO A 443 -12.07 -3.53 -20.62
C PRO A 443 -11.90 -5.00 -20.23
N ILE A 444 -11.30 -5.78 -21.12
CA ILE A 444 -11.11 -7.22 -20.97
C ILE A 444 -9.61 -7.50 -20.83
N ASP A 445 -9.21 -8.08 -19.69
CA ASP A 445 -7.82 -8.44 -19.43
C ASP A 445 -7.39 -9.64 -20.26
N TYR A 446 -6.17 -9.58 -20.80
CA TYR A 446 -5.54 -10.67 -21.51
C TYR A 446 -4.61 -11.48 -20.60
N SER A 447 -4.86 -12.76 -20.47
CA SER A 447 -4.03 -13.70 -19.68
C SER A 447 -3.47 -14.89 -20.48
N GLY A 448 -3.61 -14.86 -21.82
CA GLY A 448 -3.16 -15.94 -22.71
C GLY A 448 -1.67 -15.91 -23.06
N SER A 449 -1.27 -16.75 -24.03
CA SER A 449 0.09 -16.77 -24.57
C SER A 449 0.41 -15.48 -25.32
N ARG A 450 1.64 -15.00 -25.19
CA ARG A 450 2.09 -13.75 -25.81
C ARG A 450 2.67 -14.04 -27.22
N THR A 451 1.91 -14.72 -28.08
CA THR A 451 2.18 -14.90 -29.50
C THR A 451 1.33 -13.92 -30.32
N VAL A 452 1.76 -13.62 -31.54
CA VAL A 452 1.02 -12.72 -32.45
C VAL A 452 -0.34 -13.33 -32.77
N GLU A 453 -0.39 -14.63 -33.07
CA GLU A 453 -1.58 -15.38 -33.34
C GLU A 453 -2.62 -15.31 -32.21
N ASP A 454 -2.18 -15.65 -30.97
CA ASP A 454 -3.09 -15.67 -29.81
C ASP A 454 -3.64 -14.25 -29.48
N LEU A 455 -2.81 -13.22 -29.65
CA LEU A 455 -3.23 -11.83 -29.45
C LEU A 455 -4.23 -11.37 -30.54
N ALA A 456 -3.98 -11.71 -31.80
CA ALA A 456 -4.90 -11.41 -32.90
C ALA A 456 -6.24 -12.13 -32.74
N LYS A 457 -6.19 -13.40 -32.32
CA LYS A 457 -7.38 -14.21 -32.02
C LYS A 457 -8.16 -13.62 -30.84
N PHE A 458 -7.48 -13.16 -29.77
CA PHE A 458 -8.14 -12.51 -28.66
C PHE A 458 -8.88 -11.24 -29.07
N ILE A 459 -8.29 -10.40 -29.95
CA ILE A 459 -8.96 -9.23 -30.50
C ILE A 459 -10.20 -9.65 -31.28
N ALA A 460 -10.11 -10.68 -32.13
CA ALA A 460 -11.24 -11.18 -32.92
C ALA A 460 -12.37 -11.74 -32.04
N GLU A 461 -12.04 -12.50 -31.02
CA GLU A 461 -13.03 -13.14 -30.13
C GLU A 461 -13.75 -12.14 -29.22
N ASN A 462 -13.04 -11.09 -28.73
CA ASN A 462 -13.51 -10.19 -27.69
C ASN A 462 -13.82 -8.78 -28.18
N GLY A 463 -13.21 -8.33 -29.29
CA GLY A 463 -13.51 -7.04 -29.92
C GLY A 463 -14.92 -6.98 -30.52
N SER A 464 -15.43 -5.80 -30.71
CA SER A 464 -16.74 -5.56 -31.33
C SER A 464 -16.71 -5.79 -32.85
N HIS A 465 -15.58 -5.50 -33.49
CA HIS A 465 -15.42 -5.62 -34.97
C HIS A 465 -15.07 -7.06 -35.45
N LYS A 466 -14.68 -7.96 -34.54
CA LYS A 466 -14.43 -9.37 -34.84
C LYS A 466 -13.39 -9.64 -35.93
N ILE A 467 -12.31 -8.87 -35.96
CA ILE A 467 -11.27 -8.96 -37.00
C ILE A 467 -10.11 -9.83 -36.50
N ASN A 468 -9.81 -10.91 -37.22
CA ASN A 468 -8.58 -11.70 -37.06
C ASN A 468 -7.62 -11.38 -38.22
N ALA A 469 -6.71 -10.44 -37.99
CA ALA A 469 -5.75 -10.01 -38.98
C ALA A 469 -4.69 -11.08 -39.29
N TYR A 470 -4.40 -12.00 -38.36
CA TYR A 470 -3.44 -13.08 -38.54
C TYR A 470 -3.98 -14.14 -39.57
N GLU A 471 -5.19 -14.61 -39.36
CA GLU A 471 -5.83 -15.56 -40.33
C GLU A 471 -6.03 -14.94 -41.71
N ALA A 472 -6.29 -13.63 -41.79
CA ALA A 472 -6.42 -12.91 -43.04
C ALA A 472 -5.09 -12.81 -43.82
N GLU A 473 -3.95 -12.64 -43.11
CA GLU A 473 -2.61 -12.62 -43.75
C GLU A 473 -2.19 -14.02 -44.22
N GLU A 474 -2.47 -15.10 -43.46
CA GLU A 474 -2.22 -16.48 -43.88
C GLU A 474 -3.03 -16.85 -45.12
N ALA A 475 -4.32 -16.49 -45.15
CA ALA A 475 -5.16 -16.75 -46.32
C ALA A 475 -4.66 -16.02 -47.59
N ALA A 476 -4.18 -14.79 -47.45
CA ALA A 476 -3.60 -14.03 -48.55
C ALA A 476 -2.25 -14.58 -49.04
N ALA A 477 -1.46 -15.20 -48.14
CA ALA A 477 -0.22 -15.88 -48.48
C ALA A 477 -0.47 -17.14 -49.26
N ASP A 478 -1.46 -17.97 -48.88
CA ASP A 478 -1.88 -19.18 -49.60
C ASP A 478 -2.42 -18.88 -51.01
N GLU A 479 -3.15 -17.79 -51.22
CA GLU A 479 -3.64 -17.36 -52.55
C GLU A 479 -2.49 -16.90 -53.48
N SER A 480 -1.39 -16.38 -52.94
CA SER A 480 -0.23 -15.91 -53.70
C SER A 480 0.66 -17.04 -54.23
N ASP A 481 0.61 -18.22 -53.60
CA ASP A 481 1.37 -19.42 -53.99
C ASP A 481 0.66 -20.33 -55.01
N ILE A 482 -0.51 -19.97 -55.57
CA ILE A 482 -1.16 -20.67 -56.63
C ILE A 482 -0.47 -20.32 -57.97
N PRO A 483 0.28 -21.25 -58.63
CA PRO A 483 0.93 -20.93 -59.89
C PRO A 483 -0.13 -20.61 -60.95
N SER A 484 -0.03 -19.43 -61.57
CA SER A 484 -0.83 -19.01 -62.70
C SER A 484 -0.74 -20.06 -63.80
N GLN A 485 -1.78 -20.87 -63.94
CA GLN A 485 -1.91 -21.76 -65.10
C GLN A 485 -2.14 -20.92 -66.37
N ALA A 486 -1.10 -20.76 -67.17
CA ALA A 486 -1.25 -20.30 -68.55
C ALA A 486 -2.02 -21.33 -69.40
N PRO A 487 -2.87 -20.89 -70.38
CA PRO A 487 -3.72 -21.82 -71.13
C PRO A 487 -2.90 -22.71 -72.04
N ALA A 488 -3.18 -24.02 -71.96
CA ALA A 488 -2.59 -25.07 -72.74
C ALA A 488 -2.83 -24.89 -74.25
N ALA A 489 -1.74 -24.78 -75.04
CA ALA A 489 -1.75 -25.01 -76.46
C ALA A 489 -1.61 -26.54 -76.71
N THR A 490 -2.62 -27.11 -77.38
CA THR A 490 -2.65 -28.47 -77.88
C THR A 490 -1.57 -28.68 -78.92
N GLU A 491 -0.64 -29.65 -78.77
CA GLU A 491 -0.11 -30.41 -79.87
C GLU A 491 0.30 -31.86 -79.49
N LYS A 492 0.07 -32.75 -80.48
CA LYS A 492 0.00 -34.19 -80.40
C LYS A 492 1.38 -34.91 -80.40
N VAL A 493 1.35 -36.09 -79.72
CA VAL A 493 1.89 -37.43 -80.12
C VAL A 493 3.41 -37.63 -80.16
N LYS A 494 3.96 -38.47 -79.31
CA LYS A 494 4.35 -39.89 -79.64
C LYS A 494 4.92 -40.62 -78.44
N GLU A 495 4.46 -41.91 -78.38
CA GLU A 495 5.00 -42.96 -77.51
C GLU A 495 6.49 -43.22 -77.77
N ALA A 496 7.19 -43.54 -76.67
CA ALA A 496 8.21 -44.57 -76.61
C ALA A 496 8.37 -45.09 -75.20
N ILE A 497 8.11 -46.37 -75.07
CA ILE A 497 8.34 -47.32 -74.02
C ILE A 497 9.91 -47.41 -73.81
N ILE A 498 10.37 -47.66 -72.64
CA ILE A 498 11.33 -48.72 -72.21
C ILE A 498 11.81 -48.49 -70.79
N ASP A 499 11.51 -49.50 -69.95
CA ASP A 499 12.17 -50.25 -68.87
C ASP A 499 12.96 -49.58 -67.81
N GLU A 500 12.50 -49.90 -66.60
CA GLU A 500 13.05 -50.65 -65.47
C GLU A 500 14.61 -50.65 -65.34
N GLU A 501 15.11 -50.33 -64.20
CA GLU A 501 15.75 -51.20 -63.19
C GLU A 501 16.45 -50.40 -62.11
N ASP A 502 16.10 -50.72 -60.87
CA ASP A 502 16.86 -50.95 -59.63
C ASP A 502 18.13 -50.15 -59.37
N ILE A 503 18.25 -49.69 -58.15
CA ILE A 503 19.12 -50.30 -57.13
C ILE A 503 19.09 -49.44 -55.84
N GLU A 504 18.77 -50.19 -54.81
CA GLU A 504 19.00 -50.05 -53.39
C GLU A 504 20.20 -49.19 -52.89
N GLY A 505 20.03 -48.58 -51.73
CA GLY A 505 20.91 -48.96 -50.64
C GLY A 505 21.64 -47.87 -49.87
N HIS A 506 21.46 -47.99 -48.60
CA HIS A 506 22.32 -47.62 -47.45
C HIS A 506 22.34 -46.15 -46.98
N ASP A 507 21.68 -45.97 -45.85
CA ASP A 507 22.15 -46.05 -44.43
C ASP A 507 23.22 -45.07 -43.99
N GLU A 508 22.84 -44.44 -42.89
CA GLU A 508 23.61 -43.98 -41.70
C GLU A 508 24.59 -42.79 -41.86
N LEU A 509 24.31 -41.74 -41.22
CA LEU A 509 24.76 -41.36 -39.83
C LEU A 509 24.11 -40.06 -39.43
#